data_8f401724dd5e91157db8a44aa0e1044b
#
_entry.id   8f401724dd5e91157db8a44aa0e1044b
#
_cell.length_a   1.000
_cell.length_b   1.000
_cell.length_c   1.000
_cell.angle_alpha   90.00
_cell.angle_beta   90.00
_cell.angle_gamma   90.00
#
_symmetry.space_group_name_H-M   'P 1'
#
loop_
_entity.id
_entity.type
_entity.pdbx_description
1 polymer ?
#
loop_
_entity_poly.entity_id
_entity_poly.type
_entity_poly.pdbx_seq_one_letter_code
_entity_poly.pdbx_strand_id
1 'polypeptide(L)'
;MKKILLYGEEKLHGNYASAIRTAGGAVVWPEEPHGLQDCHGLLLPGGGDIHDRLPLCEAQVIARFVERGLPVLGICRGMQALNVWFGGTLHCHISGHQQPRGDMVHGSRAVGLAAWLLGPSPQINSNHHQAVAVLGVGLEAVQWAADGTVEAIVHRSLPVWGVQWHPERQSFRLRRRDAVDAAPVFWHFLDRIEE
;
A
#
# COMPACT_ATOMS: atom_id res chain seq x y z
N MET A 1 3.42 -18.59 -12.15
CA MET A 1 2.49 -17.99 -11.14
C MET A 1 3.22 -16.88 -10.40
N LYS A 2 2.66 -15.68 -10.38
CA LYS A 2 3.26 -14.45 -9.82
C LYS A 2 3.44 -14.58 -8.30
N LYS A 3 4.69 -14.65 -7.84
CA LYS A 3 5.04 -14.78 -6.40
C LYS A 3 5.24 -13.38 -5.80
N ILE A 4 4.50 -13.07 -4.76
CA ILE A 4 4.52 -11.79 -4.05
C ILE A 4 5.12 -12.01 -2.67
N LEU A 5 6.21 -11.30 -2.37
CA LEU A 5 6.66 -11.17 -0.99
C LEU A 5 5.69 -10.28 -0.23
N LEU A 6 4.96 -10.83 0.70
CA LEU A 6 4.19 -10.08 1.68
C LEU A 6 5.07 -9.86 2.91
N TYR A 7 5.59 -8.63 3.06
CA TYR A 7 6.52 -8.28 4.15
C TYR A 7 5.79 -8.09 5.47
N GLY A 8 5.43 -9.20 6.09
CA GLY A 8 4.66 -9.22 7.32
C GLY A 8 4.59 -10.63 7.92
N GLU A 9 3.70 -10.82 8.86
CA GLU A 9 3.47 -12.09 9.54
C GLU A 9 2.12 -12.70 9.12
N GLU A 10 2.07 -13.99 8.84
CA GLU A 10 0.86 -14.66 8.38
C GLU A 10 -0.32 -14.48 9.32
N LYS A 11 -0.07 -14.53 10.64
CA LYS A 11 -1.11 -14.38 11.68
C LYS A 11 -1.76 -13.00 11.70
N LEU A 12 -1.02 -11.95 11.32
CA LEU A 12 -1.47 -10.56 11.38
C LEU A 12 -1.98 -10.05 10.02
N HIS A 13 -1.46 -10.59 8.92
CA HIS A 13 -1.67 -10.06 7.57
C HIS A 13 -2.48 -10.99 6.65
N GLY A 14 -3.33 -11.84 7.24
CA GLY A 14 -4.17 -12.79 6.50
C GLY A 14 -5.10 -12.15 5.47
N ASN A 15 -5.61 -10.92 5.71
CA ASN A 15 -6.46 -10.20 4.76
C ASN A 15 -5.71 -9.83 3.48
N TYR A 16 -4.47 -9.36 3.62
CA TYR A 16 -3.59 -9.04 2.48
C TYR A 16 -3.28 -10.30 1.66
N ALA A 17 -2.92 -11.39 2.35
CA ALA A 17 -2.66 -12.68 1.72
C ALA A 17 -3.90 -13.21 0.97
N SER A 18 -5.08 -13.08 1.58
CA SER A 18 -6.35 -13.46 0.94
C SER A 18 -6.62 -12.63 -0.31
N ALA A 19 -6.39 -11.31 -0.26
CA ALA A 19 -6.57 -10.42 -1.40
C ALA A 19 -5.63 -10.78 -2.56
N ILE A 20 -4.32 -10.97 -2.29
CA ILE A 20 -3.33 -11.39 -3.29
C ILE A 20 -3.74 -12.72 -3.94
N ARG A 21 -4.09 -13.73 -3.13
CA ARG A 21 -4.49 -15.05 -3.64
C ARG A 21 -5.76 -15.00 -4.48
N THR A 22 -6.75 -14.22 -4.04
CA THR A 22 -8.01 -14.04 -4.80
C THR A 22 -7.78 -13.31 -6.11
N ALA A 23 -6.82 -12.39 -6.15
CA ALA A 23 -6.43 -11.70 -7.38
C ALA A 23 -5.59 -12.57 -8.35
N GLY A 24 -5.15 -13.78 -7.93
CA GLY A 24 -4.40 -14.73 -8.76
C GLY A 24 -2.90 -14.81 -8.50
N GLY A 25 -2.41 -14.16 -7.44
CA GLY A 25 -1.01 -14.23 -7.00
C GLY A 25 -0.73 -15.35 -5.98
N ALA A 26 0.53 -15.69 -5.81
CA ALA A 26 1.02 -16.53 -4.72
C ALA A 26 1.73 -15.67 -3.67
N VAL A 27 1.47 -15.93 -2.40
CA VAL A 27 2.10 -15.23 -1.28
C VAL A 27 3.32 -16.00 -0.80
N VAL A 28 4.41 -15.30 -0.61
CA VAL A 28 5.65 -15.75 0.03
C VAL A 28 5.86 -14.89 1.28
N TRP A 29 6.21 -15.50 2.39
CA TRP A 29 6.48 -14.81 3.65
C TRP A 29 7.98 -14.60 3.86
N PRO A 30 8.42 -13.55 4.59
CA PRO A 30 9.85 -13.23 4.78
C PRO A 30 10.67 -14.34 5.43
N GLU A 31 10.04 -15.17 6.24
CA GLU A 31 10.67 -16.25 7.00
C GLU A 31 10.98 -17.50 6.14
N GLU A 32 10.45 -17.57 4.91
CA GLU A 32 10.69 -18.70 4.03
C GLU A 32 12.13 -18.67 3.49
N PRO A 33 12.93 -19.74 3.71
CA PRO A 33 14.27 -19.85 3.16
C PRO A 33 14.23 -19.70 1.62
N HIS A 34 15.07 -18.85 1.06
CA HIS A 34 15.16 -18.58 -0.39
C HIS A 34 13.97 -17.82 -1.02
N GLY A 35 12.88 -17.52 -0.27
CA GLY A 35 11.67 -16.87 -0.81
C GLY A 35 11.90 -15.51 -1.46
N LEU A 36 12.84 -14.72 -0.93
CA LEU A 36 13.14 -13.36 -1.43
C LEU A 36 13.72 -13.32 -2.86
N GLN A 37 14.42 -14.37 -3.29
CA GLN A 37 15.13 -14.36 -4.59
C GLN A 37 14.18 -14.58 -5.76
N ASP A 38 13.13 -15.35 -5.54
CA ASP A 38 12.17 -15.78 -6.57
C ASP A 38 10.89 -14.96 -6.57
N CYS A 39 10.80 -13.91 -5.76
CA CYS A 39 9.63 -13.05 -5.76
C CYS A 39 9.66 -12.05 -6.91
N HIS A 40 8.49 -11.82 -7.48
CA HIS A 40 8.25 -10.97 -8.64
C HIS A 40 7.68 -9.60 -8.26
N GLY A 41 7.25 -9.42 -7.01
CA GLY A 41 6.73 -8.17 -6.47
C GLY A 41 6.76 -8.17 -4.94
N LEU A 42 6.69 -6.97 -4.36
CA LEU A 42 6.70 -6.72 -2.91
C LEU A 42 5.40 -6.04 -2.49
N LEU A 43 4.72 -6.57 -1.48
CA LEU A 43 3.65 -5.89 -0.77
C LEU A 43 4.12 -5.56 0.65
N LEU A 44 4.10 -4.26 0.98
CA LEU A 44 4.32 -3.73 2.33
C LEU A 44 2.95 -3.50 2.97
N PRO A 45 2.58 -4.24 4.03
CA PRO A 45 1.26 -4.12 4.66
C PRO A 45 1.17 -2.94 5.63
N GLY A 46 -0.03 -2.73 6.16
CA GLY A 46 -0.26 -1.88 7.33
C GLY A 46 0.44 -2.39 8.58
N GLY A 47 0.63 -1.54 9.57
CA GLY A 47 1.34 -1.89 10.80
C GLY A 47 1.39 -0.74 11.80
N GLY A 48 2.30 -0.82 12.76
CA GLY A 48 2.54 0.21 13.75
C GLY A 48 3.24 1.45 13.18
N ASP A 49 3.50 2.42 14.04
CA ASP A 49 4.05 3.72 13.68
C ASP A 49 5.48 3.65 13.13
N ILE A 50 5.75 4.56 12.21
CA ILE A 50 7.11 4.90 11.80
C ILE A 50 7.49 6.19 12.54
N HIS A 51 8.57 6.11 13.33
CA HIS A 51 9.07 7.28 14.05
C HIS A 51 10.09 8.06 13.19
N ASP A 52 11.39 7.84 13.41
CA ASP A 52 12.42 8.63 12.69
C ASP A 52 12.91 7.97 11.40
N ARG A 53 12.93 6.65 11.36
CA ARG A 53 13.46 5.86 10.23
C ARG A 53 12.87 4.46 10.18
N LEU A 54 13.03 3.83 9.02
CA LEU A 54 12.68 2.42 8.85
C LEU A 54 13.68 1.50 9.55
N PRO A 55 13.23 0.32 10.02
CA PRO A 55 14.13 -0.78 10.36
C PRO A 55 15.05 -1.10 9.18
N LEU A 56 16.33 -1.37 9.46
CA LEU A 56 17.33 -1.62 8.42
C LEU A 56 16.93 -2.79 7.51
N CYS A 57 16.39 -3.87 8.09
CA CYS A 57 15.94 -5.04 7.33
C CYS A 57 14.82 -4.69 6.34
N GLU A 58 13.85 -3.85 6.73
CA GLU A 58 12.79 -3.40 5.86
C GLU A 58 13.31 -2.52 4.73
N ALA A 59 14.19 -1.55 5.06
CA ALA A 59 14.82 -0.68 4.08
C ALA A 59 15.63 -1.50 3.04
N GLN A 60 16.33 -2.55 3.45
CA GLN A 60 17.08 -3.45 2.56
C GLN A 60 16.16 -4.27 1.66
N VAL A 61 15.01 -4.73 2.17
CA VAL A 61 14.03 -5.43 1.35
C VAL A 61 13.45 -4.50 0.30
N ILE A 62 13.06 -3.27 0.66
CA ILE A 62 12.58 -2.28 -0.31
C ILE A 62 13.64 -2.01 -1.38
N ALA A 63 14.88 -1.74 -0.97
CA ALA A 63 16.00 -1.49 -1.88
C ALA A 63 16.13 -2.59 -2.92
N ARG A 64 16.11 -3.85 -2.49
CA ARG A 64 16.26 -5.02 -3.36
C ARG A 64 15.22 -5.09 -4.47
N PHE A 65 13.95 -4.79 -4.17
CA PHE A 65 12.88 -4.81 -5.19
C PHE A 65 12.96 -3.59 -6.10
N VAL A 66 13.20 -2.40 -5.54
CA VAL A 66 13.33 -1.15 -6.29
C VAL A 66 14.52 -1.19 -7.27
N GLU A 67 15.68 -1.63 -6.82
CA GLU A 67 16.91 -1.75 -7.66
C GLU A 67 16.74 -2.76 -8.81
N ARG A 68 15.92 -3.77 -8.62
CA ARG A 68 15.57 -4.75 -9.66
C ARG A 68 14.44 -4.27 -10.58
N GLY A 69 13.86 -3.10 -10.35
CA GLY A 69 12.71 -2.59 -11.10
C GLY A 69 11.44 -3.41 -10.92
N LEU A 70 11.33 -4.16 -9.82
CA LEU A 70 10.16 -4.98 -9.53
C LEU A 70 9.02 -4.17 -8.89
N PRO A 71 7.76 -4.52 -9.17
CA PRO A 71 6.60 -3.85 -8.61
C PRO A 71 6.57 -3.87 -7.08
N VAL A 72 6.31 -2.70 -6.48
CA VAL A 72 6.14 -2.54 -5.02
C VAL A 72 4.83 -1.82 -4.73
N LEU A 73 3.99 -2.44 -3.90
CA LEU A 73 2.76 -1.86 -3.38
C LEU A 73 2.87 -1.65 -1.87
N GLY A 74 2.70 -0.40 -1.41
CA GLY A 74 2.59 -0.06 0.01
C GLY A 74 1.13 0.19 0.41
N ILE A 75 0.69 -0.39 1.54
CA ILE A 75 -0.65 -0.18 2.08
C ILE A 75 -0.54 0.40 3.49
N CYS A 76 -1.19 1.54 3.74
CA CYS A 76 -1.22 2.26 5.01
C CYS A 76 0.20 2.55 5.51
N ARG A 77 0.65 1.89 6.56
CA ARG A 77 2.04 2.00 7.03
C ARG A 77 3.04 1.67 5.91
N GLY A 78 2.73 0.72 5.02
CA GLY A 78 3.58 0.38 3.88
C GLY A 78 3.75 1.54 2.87
N MET A 79 2.71 2.34 2.61
CA MET A 79 2.83 3.56 1.81
C MET A 79 3.73 4.60 2.51
N GLN A 80 3.57 4.75 3.81
CA GLN A 80 4.41 5.64 4.63
C GLN A 80 5.88 5.18 4.61
N ALA A 81 6.12 3.86 4.68
CA ALA A 81 7.46 3.28 4.56
C ALA A 81 8.11 3.61 3.22
N LEU A 82 7.38 3.50 2.11
CA LEU A 82 7.88 3.93 0.80
C LEU A 82 8.22 5.42 0.79
N ASN A 83 7.34 6.27 1.32
CA ASN A 83 7.60 7.70 1.39
C ASN A 83 8.89 8.01 2.16
N VAL A 84 9.08 7.41 3.34
CA VAL A 84 10.29 7.60 4.17
C VAL A 84 11.52 7.03 3.48
N TRP A 85 11.41 5.86 2.83
CA TRP A 85 12.52 5.26 2.08
C TRP A 85 13.03 6.15 0.95
N PHE A 86 12.14 6.87 0.26
CA PHE A 86 12.48 7.86 -0.76
C PHE A 86 12.86 9.23 -0.18
N GLY A 87 13.05 9.34 1.14
CA GLY A 87 13.50 10.57 1.82
C GLY A 87 12.40 11.57 2.17
N GLY A 88 11.14 11.16 2.09
CA GLY A 88 10.00 11.94 2.56
C GLY A 88 9.84 11.90 4.08
N THR A 89 8.87 12.69 4.59
CA THR A 89 8.56 12.78 6.02
C THR A 89 7.09 12.49 6.30
N LEU A 90 6.75 12.26 7.57
CA LEU A 90 5.41 11.99 8.04
C LEU A 90 4.95 13.02 9.08
N HIS A 91 3.66 13.33 9.08
CA HIS A 91 2.98 13.83 10.26
C HIS A 91 2.86 12.70 11.27
N CYS A 92 3.40 12.90 12.49
CA CYS A 92 3.35 11.90 13.56
C CYS A 92 1.92 11.66 14.05
N HIS A 93 1.04 12.65 13.92
CA HIS A 93 -0.36 12.52 14.29
C HIS A 93 -1.24 13.49 13.49
N ILE A 94 -2.29 12.91 12.91
CA ILE A 94 -3.43 13.62 12.33
C ILE A 94 -4.73 13.10 12.96
N SER A 95 -5.78 13.91 12.95
CA SER A 95 -7.12 13.51 13.43
C SER A 95 -8.08 13.32 12.27
N GLY A 96 -9.20 12.62 12.51
CA GLY A 96 -10.24 12.45 11.50
C GLY A 96 -10.07 11.27 10.55
N HIS A 97 -9.01 10.48 10.70
CA HIS A 97 -8.70 9.32 9.83
C HIS A 97 -8.73 7.96 10.53
N GLN A 98 -9.14 7.93 11.79
CA GLN A 98 -9.39 6.71 12.55
C GLN A 98 -10.53 6.89 13.55
N GLN A 99 -11.11 5.78 13.99
CA GLN A 99 -12.13 5.75 15.02
C GLN A 99 -11.89 4.57 15.98
N PRO A 100 -12.48 4.56 17.19
CA PRO A 100 -12.20 3.53 18.21
C PRO A 100 -12.58 2.11 17.80
N ARG A 101 -13.49 1.94 16.85
CA ARG A 101 -13.95 0.62 16.38
C ARG A 101 -14.16 0.61 14.88
N GLY A 102 -13.47 -0.31 14.19
CA GLY A 102 -13.57 -0.51 12.75
C GLY A 102 -12.94 0.63 11.94
N ASP A 103 -13.12 0.58 10.64
CA ASP A 103 -12.64 1.59 9.72
C ASP A 103 -13.70 2.68 9.52
N MET A 104 -13.26 3.93 9.47
CA MET A 104 -14.08 5.03 8.91
C MET A 104 -14.23 4.86 7.41
N VAL A 105 -15.16 5.59 6.80
CA VAL A 105 -15.25 5.78 5.34
C VAL A 105 -15.41 7.26 5.08
N HIS A 106 -14.62 7.77 4.12
CA HIS A 106 -14.72 9.15 3.67
C HIS A 106 -14.51 9.27 2.16
N GLY A 107 -14.98 10.37 1.59
CA GLY A 107 -14.75 10.71 0.19
C GLY A 107 -13.31 11.16 -0.03
N SER A 108 -12.83 10.92 -1.25
CA SER A 108 -11.53 11.40 -1.69
C SER A 108 -11.58 11.90 -3.13
N ARG A 109 -10.58 12.70 -3.52
CA ARG A 109 -10.35 13.11 -4.90
C ARG A 109 -9.15 12.37 -5.45
N ALA A 110 -9.29 11.75 -6.59
CA ALA A 110 -8.24 10.98 -7.24
C ALA A 110 -7.93 11.52 -8.65
N VAL A 111 -6.67 11.35 -9.07
CA VAL A 111 -6.17 11.65 -10.41
C VAL A 111 -5.25 10.51 -10.88
N GLY A 112 -4.83 10.53 -12.15
CA GLY A 112 -3.85 9.57 -12.69
C GLY A 112 -4.24 8.11 -12.41
N LEU A 113 -3.28 7.34 -11.88
CA LEU A 113 -3.48 5.91 -11.59
C LEU A 113 -4.65 5.66 -10.63
N ALA A 114 -4.77 6.45 -9.56
CA ALA A 114 -5.84 6.25 -8.58
C ALA A 114 -7.23 6.47 -9.21
N ALA A 115 -7.39 7.51 -10.04
CA ALA A 115 -8.64 7.75 -10.74
C ALA A 115 -8.94 6.69 -11.81
N TRP A 116 -7.92 6.17 -12.48
CA TRP A 116 -8.08 5.08 -13.45
C TRP A 116 -8.57 3.79 -12.79
N LEU A 117 -8.07 3.47 -11.59
CA LEU A 117 -8.45 2.26 -10.85
C LEU A 117 -9.83 2.37 -10.18
N LEU A 118 -10.17 3.56 -9.64
CA LEU A 118 -11.24 3.69 -8.65
C LEU A 118 -12.29 4.76 -9.02
N GLY A 119 -12.07 5.49 -10.11
CA GLY A 119 -12.83 6.69 -10.45
C GLY A 119 -12.29 7.95 -9.77
N PRO A 120 -12.77 9.15 -10.19
CA PRO A 120 -12.20 10.43 -9.76
C PRO A 120 -12.58 10.84 -8.33
N SER A 121 -13.61 10.24 -7.74
CA SER A 121 -14.14 10.61 -6.42
C SER A 121 -14.54 9.37 -5.59
N PRO A 122 -13.60 8.45 -5.31
CA PRO A 122 -13.94 7.21 -4.61
C PRO A 122 -14.19 7.44 -3.12
N GLN A 123 -15.11 6.64 -2.56
CA GLN A 123 -15.25 6.47 -1.11
C GLN A 123 -14.25 5.39 -0.67
N ILE A 124 -13.40 5.71 0.30
CA ILE A 124 -12.36 4.82 0.80
C ILE A 124 -12.46 4.63 2.31
N ASN A 125 -12.06 3.48 2.80
CA ASN A 125 -11.92 3.26 4.23
C ASN A 125 -10.69 4.00 4.79
N SER A 126 -10.65 4.22 6.09
CA SER A 126 -9.54 4.91 6.75
C SER A 126 -9.37 4.39 8.17
N ASN A 127 -8.13 4.10 8.54
CA ASN A 127 -7.75 3.68 9.89
C ASN A 127 -6.27 3.98 10.13
N HIS A 128 -5.92 5.27 10.18
CA HIS A 128 -4.55 5.72 10.42
C HIS A 128 -4.54 7.06 11.17
N HIS A 129 -3.45 7.35 11.86
CA HIS A 129 -3.20 8.62 12.53
C HIS A 129 -1.86 9.26 12.11
N GLN A 130 -1.01 8.53 11.38
CA GLN A 130 0.13 9.11 10.67
C GLN A 130 -0.22 9.31 9.20
N ALA A 131 0.39 10.30 8.56
CA ALA A 131 0.21 10.59 7.13
C ALA A 131 1.47 11.18 6.51
N VAL A 132 1.56 11.19 5.18
CA VAL A 132 2.64 11.85 4.45
C VAL A 132 2.59 13.35 4.71
N ALA A 133 3.72 13.93 5.16
CA ALA A 133 3.92 15.37 5.33
C ALA A 133 4.65 15.96 4.12
N VAL A 134 5.81 15.40 3.78
CA VAL A 134 6.59 15.77 2.61
C VAL A 134 6.82 14.54 1.76
N LEU A 135 6.54 14.64 0.47
CA LEU A 135 6.76 13.53 -0.46
C LEU A 135 8.25 13.25 -0.66
N GLY A 136 8.60 11.97 -0.71
CA GLY A 136 9.93 11.51 -1.05
C GLY A 136 10.31 11.80 -2.51
N VAL A 137 11.60 11.71 -2.82
CA VAL A 137 12.13 11.98 -4.15
C VAL A 137 11.51 11.04 -5.19
N GLY A 138 11.00 11.63 -6.28
CA GLY A 138 10.36 10.89 -7.36
C GLY A 138 8.92 10.47 -7.11
N LEU A 139 8.38 10.67 -5.90
CA LEU A 139 6.98 10.37 -5.58
C LEU A 139 6.06 11.54 -5.96
N GLU A 140 4.84 11.19 -6.36
CA GLU A 140 3.72 12.11 -6.62
C GLU A 140 2.48 11.62 -5.87
N ALA A 141 1.75 12.57 -5.28
CA ALA A 141 0.44 12.28 -4.73
C ALA A 141 -0.59 12.22 -5.86
N VAL A 142 -1.45 11.19 -5.84
CA VAL A 142 -2.50 10.97 -6.85
C VAL A 142 -3.90 10.81 -6.25
N GLN A 143 -4.01 10.87 -4.92
CA GLN A 143 -5.30 10.85 -4.21
C GLN A 143 -5.19 11.64 -2.90
N TRP A 144 -6.26 12.36 -2.55
CA TRP A 144 -6.34 13.19 -1.34
C TRP A 144 -7.72 13.09 -0.69
N ALA A 145 -7.74 13.10 0.63
CA ALA A 145 -8.94 13.36 1.42
C ALA A 145 -9.36 14.85 1.34
N ALA A 146 -10.53 15.18 1.87
CA ALA A 146 -11.07 16.53 1.82
C ALA A 146 -10.22 17.55 2.62
N ASP A 147 -9.52 17.11 3.65
CA ASP A 147 -8.62 17.92 4.48
C ASP A 147 -7.21 18.10 3.88
N GLY A 148 -6.97 17.50 2.70
CA GLY A 148 -5.69 17.55 2.01
C GLY A 148 -4.73 16.41 2.36
N THR A 149 -5.10 15.50 3.26
CA THR A 149 -4.30 14.30 3.57
C THR A 149 -4.05 13.48 2.31
N VAL A 150 -2.80 13.09 2.07
CA VAL A 150 -2.41 12.26 0.92
C VAL A 150 -2.87 10.83 1.16
N GLU A 151 -3.69 10.32 0.24
CA GLU A 151 -4.31 8.99 0.31
C GLU A 151 -3.74 7.99 -0.68
N ALA A 152 -3.00 8.44 -1.70
CA ALA A 152 -2.21 7.57 -2.57
C ALA A 152 -1.02 8.30 -3.19
N ILE A 153 0.05 7.55 -3.39
CA ILE A 153 1.29 7.99 -4.03
C ILE A 153 1.68 7.04 -5.16
N VAL A 154 2.37 7.57 -6.16
CA VAL A 154 3.02 6.80 -7.23
C VAL A 154 4.44 7.33 -7.42
N HIS A 155 5.37 6.48 -7.86
CA HIS A 155 6.67 6.94 -8.30
C HIS A 155 6.63 7.23 -9.81
N ARG A 156 7.27 8.32 -10.25
CA ARG A 156 7.22 8.81 -11.64
C ARG A 156 7.75 7.84 -12.68
N SER A 157 8.73 7.02 -12.33
CA SER A 157 9.47 6.16 -13.27
C SER A 157 9.64 4.71 -12.82
N LEU A 158 9.39 4.41 -11.54
CA LEU A 158 9.52 3.06 -11.00
C LEU A 158 8.12 2.45 -10.79
N PRO A 159 7.96 1.14 -10.87
CA PRO A 159 6.69 0.47 -10.61
C PRO A 159 6.40 0.40 -9.10
N VAL A 160 6.42 1.56 -8.44
CA VAL A 160 6.25 1.73 -7.01
C VAL A 160 5.08 2.66 -6.75
N TRP A 161 4.12 2.21 -5.94
CA TRP A 161 3.00 3.04 -5.51
C TRP A 161 2.47 2.57 -4.16
N GLY A 162 1.61 3.37 -3.56
CA GLY A 162 0.97 3.02 -2.30
C GLY A 162 -0.33 3.75 -2.09
N VAL A 163 -1.14 3.19 -1.19
CA VAL A 163 -2.39 3.78 -0.70
C VAL A 163 -2.38 3.86 0.81
N GLN A 164 -2.92 4.94 1.38
CA GLN A 164 -2.96 5.16 2.83
C GLN A 164 -4.08 4.37 3.51
N TRP A 165 -5.12 4.09 2.78
CA TRP A 165 -6.28 3.31 3.19
C TRP A 165 -6.07 1.80 2.96
N HIS A 166 -7.05 0.97 3.29
CA HIS A 166 -6.94 -0.48 3.32
C HIS A 166 -7.76 -1.16 2.21
N PRO A 167 -7.21 -1.33 0.98
CA PRO A 167 -7.90 -2.00 -0.11
C PRO A 167 -8.28 -3.45 0.21
N GLU A 168 -7.49 -4.15 1.02
CA GLU A 168 -7.76 -5.52 1.44
C GLU A 168 -9.01 -5.66 2.31
N ARG A 169 -9.49 -4.54 2.91
CA ARG A 169 -10.69 -4.50 3.75
C ARG A 169 -11.94 -4.02 3.00
N GLN A 170 -11.80 -3.68 1.72
CA GLN A 170 -12.93 -3.27 0.86
C GLN A 170 -12.90 -3.90 -0.53
N SER A 171 -12.32 -5.10 -0.65
CA SER A 171 -12.26 -5.88 -1.89
C SER A 171 -12.66 -7.34 -1.66
N PHE A 172 -13.02 -8.02 -2.74
CA PHE A 172 -13.34 -9.45 -2.76
C PHE A 172 -14.35 -9.85 -1.68
N ARG A 173 -13.98 -10.75 -0.76
CA ARG A 173 -14.85 -11.22 0.34
C ARG A 173 -15.16 -10.13 1.37
N LEU A 174 -14.29 -9.11 1.49
CA LEU A 174 -14.44 -7.99 2.43
C LEU A 174 -15.00 -6.73 1.75
N ARG A 175 -15.56 -6.87 0.54
CA ARG A 175 -16.18 -5.77 -0.18
C ARG A 175 -17.25 -5.10 0.67
N ARG A 176 -17.20 -3.77 0.74
CA ARG A 176 -18.12 -2.91 1.47
C ARG A 176 -19.13 -2.27 0.52
N ARG A 177 -20.33 -1.96 1.04
CA ARG A 177 -21.35 -1.22 0.25
C ARG A 177 -21.18 0.29 0.31
N ASP A 178 -20.50 0.77 1.35
CA ASP A 178 -20.25 2.19 1.65
C ASP A 178 -18.91 2.70 1.10
N ALA A 179 -18.13 1.85 0.45
CA ALA A 179 -16.85 2.19 -0.16
C ALA A 179 -16.70 1.60 -1.57
N VAL A 180 -15.77 2.13 -2.36
CA VAL A 180 -15.46 1.63 -3.69
C VAL A 180 -14.95 0.19 -3.63
N ASP A 181 -15.19 -0.62 -4.67
CA ASP A 181 -14.53 -1.91 -4.80
C ASP A 181 -13.04 -1.70 -5.12
N ALA A 182 -12.17 -2.12 -4.21
CA ALA A 182 -10.73 -1.93 -4.34
C ALA A 182 -9.99 -3.13 -4.99
N ALA A 183 -10.69 -4.13 -5.48
CA ALA A 183 -10.08 -5.25 -6.21
C ALA A 183 -9.15 -4.81 -7.37
N PRO A 184 -9.44 -3.73 -8.12
CA PRO A 184 -8.56 -3.21 -9.17
C PRO A 184 -7.14 -2.87 -8.69
N VAL A 185 -6.94 -2.48 -7.42
CA VAL A 185 -5.61 -2.21 -6.85
C VAL A 185 -4.73 -3.47 -6.90
N PHE A 186 -5.28 -4.64 -6.52
CA PHE A 186 -4.56 -5.89 -6.52
C PHE A 186 -4.37 -6.47 -7.92
N TRP A 187 -5.37 -6.36 -8.79
CA TRP A 187 -5.23 -6.77 -10.19
C TRP A 187 -4.15 -5.96 -10.89
N HIS A 188 -4.18 -4.63 -10.76
CA HIS A 188 -3.14 -3.78 -11.32
C HIS A 188 -1.75 -4.14 -10.78
N PHE A 189 -1.62 -4.42 -9.47
CA PHE A 189 -0.35 -4.83 -8.87
C PHE A 189 0.20 -6.09 -9.54
N LEU A 190 -0.65 -7.10 -9.73
CA LEU A 190 -0.25 -8.34 -10.38
C LEU A 190 0.04 -8.14 -11.88
N ASP A 191 -0.72 -7.30 -12.57
CA ASP A 191 -0.54 -7.03 -14.02
C ASP A 191 0.79 -6.33 -14.33
N ARG A 192 1.36 -5.60 -13.36
CA ARG A 192 2.70 -4.99 -13.47
C ARG A 192 3.85 -5.98 -13.39
N ILE A 193 3.58 -7.22 -13.00
CA ILE A 193 4.58 -8.30 -12.91
C ILE A 193 4.69 -8.99 -14.26
N GLU A 194 5.86 -8.87 -14.88
CA GLU A 194 6.23 -9.64 -16.08
C GLU A 194 6.55 -11.09 -15.68
N GLU A 195 6.12 -12.06 -16.50
CA GLU A 195 6.42 -13.50 -16.29
C GLU A 195 7.80 -13.87 -16.86
#